data_888c701b54b6cd91c510e11acca0b650
#
_entry.id   888c701b54b6cd91c510e11acca0b650
#
_cell.length_a   1.000
_cell.length_b   1.000
_cell.length_c   1.000
_cell.angle_alpha   90.00
_cell.angle_beta   90.00
_cell.angle_gamma   90.00
#
_symmetry.space_group_name_H-M   'P 1'
#
loop_
_entity.id
_entity.type
_entity.pdbx_description
1 polymer ?
#
loop_
_entity_poly.entity_id
_entity_poly.type
_entity_poly.pdbx_seq_one_letter_code
_entity_poly.pdbx_strand_id
1 'polypeptide(L)'
;MFISRSPDETVALGERWGREAQSGWVIGLTGDLGAGKTQLVKGIARGLEVIARVHSPTFALLHEYNDGRLPLFHLDLYRVETRAEMVAAGLEEYFCRPNGVTVIEWAERWLDPVSSFESQVAGSRLRRVRLEVLSDTQRRITYEDSGP
;
A
#
# COMPACT_ATOMS: atom_id res chain seq x y z
N MET A 1 -1.97 -8.44 -14.87
CA MET A 1 -0.50 -8.39 -14.79
C MET A 1 0.02 -7.19 -15.56
N PHE A 2 0.95 -6.47 -15.00
CA PHE A 2 1.57 -5.30 -15.61
C PHE A 2 3.10 -5.47 -15.58
N ILE A 3 3.76 -5.18 -16.69
CA ILE A 3 5.23 -5.17 -16.76
C ILE A 3 5.68 -3.72 -16.78
N SER A 4 6.33 -3.28 -15.71
CA SER A 4 6.95 -1.97 -15.64
C SER A 4 8.39 -2.06 -16.12
N ARG A 5 8.78 -1.17 -16.99
CA ARG A 5 10.12 -1.12 -17.59
C ARG A 5 10.99 -0.03 -17.01
N SER A 6 10.44 0.78 -16.11
CA SER A 6 11.16 1.88 -15.47
C SER A 6 10.46 2.30 -14.19
N PRO A 7 11.16 3.00 -13.28
CA PRO A 7 10.50 3.59 -12.12
C PRO A 7 9.34 4.53 -12.51
N ASP A 8 9.48 5.26 -13.60
CA ASP A 8 8.44 6.17 -14.09
C ASP A 8 7.17 5.42 -14.51
N GLU A 9 7.30 4.24 -15.13
CA GLU A 9 6.15 3.42 -15.46
C GLU A 9 5.44 2.88 -14.21
N THR A 10 6.20 2.54 -13.17
CA THR A 10 5.63 2.12 -11.88
C THR A 10 4.86 3.27 -11.23
N VAL A 11 5.42 4.47 -11.24
CA VAL A 11 4.75 5.66 -10.74
C VAL A 11 3.47 5.92 -11.53
N ALA A 12 3.51 5.81 -12.85
CA ALA A 12 2.34 6.03 -13.70
C ALA A 12 1.20 5.05 -13.40
N LEU A 13 1.53 3.79 -13.13
CA LEU A 13 0.52 2.80 -12.73
C LEU A 13 -0.11 3.19 -11.40
N GLY A 14 0.70 3.57 -10.42
CA GLY A 14 0.22 4.04 -9.13
C GLY A 14 -0.65 5.27 -9.25
N GLU A 15 -0.28 6.21 -10.12
CA GLU A 15 -1.06 7.43 -10.35
C GLU A 15 -2.46 7.10 -10.86
N ARG A 16 -2.56 6.14 -11.78
CA ARG A 16 -3.87 5.68 -12.25
C ARG A 16 -4.71 5.10 -11.12
N TRP A 17 -4.10 4.28 -10.27
CA TRP A 17 -4.79 3.72 -9.10
C TRP A 17 -5.23 4.80 -8.12
N GLY A 18 -4.39 5.80 -7.89
CA GLY A 18 -4.73 6.92 -7.02
C GLY A 18 -5.90 7.74 -7.53
N ARG A 19 -5.99 7.92 -8.84
CA ARG A 19 -7.13 8.62 -9.44
C ARG A 19 -8.43 7.84 -9.31
N GLU A 20 -8.35 6.51 -9.36
CA GLU A 20 -9.51 5.62 -9.26
C GLU A 20 -9.93 5.35 -7.80
N ALA A 21 -9.03 5.54 -6.86
CA ALA A 21 -9.24 5.14 -5.47
C ALA A 21 -10.38 5.92 -4.80
N GLN A 22 -11.10 5.22 -3.95
CA GLN A 22 -12.18 5.78 -3.15
C GLN A 22 -11.87 5.58 -1.67
N SER A 23 -12.48 6.39 -0.81
CA SER A 23 -12.33 6.24 0.63
C SER A 23 -12.73 4.83 1.06
N GLY A 24 -11.92 4.24 1.94
CA GLY A 24 -12.12 2.88 2.39
C GLY A 24 -11.24 1.84 1.69
N TRP A 25 -10.48 2.22 0.67
CA TRP A 25 -9.58 1.30 -0.01
C TRP A 25 -8.36 0.98 0.85
N VAL A 26 -7.96 -0.29 0.81
CA VAL A 26 -6.72 -0.77 1.41
C VAL A 26 -5.91 -1.45 0.31
N ILE A 27 -4.66 -1.02 0.14
CA ILE A 27 -3.74 -1.57 -0.87
C ILE A 27 -2.55 -2.16 -0.12
N GLY A 28 -2.38 -3.47 -0.20
CA GLY A 28 -1.27 -4.18 0.43
C GLY A 28 -0.19 -4.51 -0.59
N LEU A 29 1.02 -4.06 -0.34
CA LEU A 29 2.16 -4.23 -1.23
C LEU A 29 3.12 -5.28 -0.68
N THR A 30 3.44 -6.26 -1.49
CA THR A 30 4.43 -7.29 -1.18
C THR A 30 5.53 -7.29 -2.24
N GLY A 31 6.72 -7.69 -1.86
CA GLY A 31 7.87 -7.74 -2.75
C GLY A 31 9.17 -7.47 -2.01
N ASP A 32 10.28 -7.88 -2.61
CA ASP A 32 11.61 -7.72 -2.01
C ASP A 32 12.04 -6.24 -1.99
N LEU A 33 13.09 -5.96 -1.24
CA LEU A 33 13.74 -4.65 -1.27
C LEU A 33 14.13 -4.31 -2.70
N GLY A 34 13.86 -3.08 -3.12
CA GLY A 34 14.15 -2.63 -4.46
C GLY A 34 13.13 -3.05 -5.51
N ALA A 35 12.03 -3.70 -5.12
CA ALA A 35 10.99 -4.12 -6.06
C ALA A 35 10.11 -2.96 -6.57
N GLY A 36 10.26 -1.75 -6.02
CA GLY A 36 9.52 -0.58 -6.47
C GLY A 36 8.28 -0.24 -5.66
N LYS A 37 8.13 -0.80 -4.46
CA LYS A 37 6.98 -0.51 -3.60
C LYS A 37 6.82 0.98 -3.34
N THR A 38 7.90 1.65 -2.96
CA THR A 38 7.87 3.09 -2.68
C THR A 38 7.53 3.91 -3.93
N GLN A 39 8.01 3.49 -5.10
CA GLN A 39 7.67 4.17 -6.36
C GLN A 39 6.17 4.08 -6.65
N LEU A 40 5.58 2.92 -6.40
CA LEU A 40 4.15 2.72 -6.57
C LEU A 40 3.35 3.62 -5.61
N VAL A 41 3.80 3.72 -4.35
CA VAL A 41 3.16 4.62 -3.37
C VAL A 41 3.25 6.08 -3.81
N LYS A 42 4.40 6.51 -4.34
CA LYS A 42 4.55 7.86 -4.88
C LYS A 42 3.55 8.13 -5.99
N GLY A 43 3.32 7.13 -6.85
CA GLY A 43 2.30 7.24 -7.90
C GLY A 43 0.90 7.36 -7.33
N ILE A 44 0.54 6.50 -6.38
CA ILE A 44 -0.77 6.54 -5.73
C ILE A 44 -1.01 7.92 -5.10
N ALA A 45 -0.02 8.44 -4.39
CA ALA A 45 -0.10 9.76 -3.78
C ALA A 45 -0.33 10.85 -4.83
N ARG A 46 0.39 10.77 -5.96
CA ARG A 46 0.21 11.73 -7.06
C ARG A 46 -1.20 11.65 -7.64
N GLY A 47 -1.74 10.44 -7.82
CA GLY A 47 -3.11 10.25 -8.27
C GLY A 47 -4.15 10.76 -7.29
N LEU A 48 -3.84 10.76 -6.00
CA LEU A 48 -4.67 11.35 -4.95
C LEU A 48 -4.45 12.85 -4.79
N GLU A 49 -3.62 13.45 -5.62
CA GLU A 49 -3.31 14.88 -5.59
C GLU A 49 -2.59 15.33 -4.33
N VAL A 50 -1.84 14.42 -3.70
CA VAL A 50 -0.97 14.73 -2.56
C VAL A 50 0.22 15.54 -3.07
N ILE A 51 0.45 16.71 -2.47
CA ILE A 51 1.53 17.61 -2.87
C ILE A 51 2.80 17.33 -2.08
N ALA A 52 2.66 16.91 -0.82
CA ALA A 52 3.78 16.60 0.05
C ALA A 52 4.66 15.50 -0.56
N ARG A 53 5.97 15.58 -0.27
CA ARG A 53 6.91 14.57 -0.76
C ARG A 53 6.69 13.25 -0.01
N VAL A 54 6.39 12.19 -0.76
CA VAL A 54 6.23 10.86 -0.20
C VAL A 54 7.59 10.18 -0.08
N HIS A 55 7.84 9.60 1.08
CA HIS A 55 9.01 8.77 1.33
C HIS A 55 8.63 7.62 2.25
N SER A 56 9.44 6.57 2.27
CA SER A 56 9.17 5.41 3.12
C SER A 56 9.23 5.79 4.60
N PRO A 57 8.27 5.36 5.44
CA PRO A 57 8.27 5.65 6.87
C PRO A 57 9.31 4.78 7.61
N THR A 58 10.59 5.14 7.52
CA THR A 58 11.69 4.32 8.04
C THR A 58 11.70 4.21 9.56
N PHE A 59 11.38 5.28 10.26
CA PHE A 59 11.41 5.34 11.73
C PHE A 59 10.02 5.41 12.35
N ALA A 60 9.04 5.90 11.61
CA ALA A 60 7.65 5.87 11.99
C ALA A 60 6.96 4.75 11.22
N LEU A 61 6.03 4.04 11.85
CA LEU A 61 5.27 2.97 11.19
C LEU A 61 4.21 3.52 10.24
N LEU A 62 3.83 4.77 10.41
CA LEU A 62 2.78 5.43 9.65
C LEU A 62 3.20 6.83 9.23
N HIS A 63 2.98 7.16 7.96
CA HIS A 63 2.95 8.54 7.47
C HIS A 63 1.54 8.86 6.99
N GLU A 64 1.01 10.00 7.39
CA GLU A 64 -0.31 10.45 7.01
C GLU A 64 -0.20 11.71 6.14
N TYR A 65 -0.85 11.70 4.98
CA TYR A 65 -0.86 12.82 4.03
C TYR A 65 -2.29 13.29 3.84
N ASN A 66 -2.59 14.50 4.29
CA ASN A 66 -3.95 15.04 4.31
C ASN A 66 -4.18 16.17 3.31
N ASP A 67 -3.20 16.47 2.46
CA ASP A 67 -3.25 17.60 1.54
C ASP A 67 -3.77 17.24 0.14
N GLY A 68 -4.19 16.01 -0.09
CA GLY A 68 -4.72 15.55 -1.36
C GLY A 68 -6.25 15.47 -1.39
N ARG A 69 -6.77 14.82 -2.44
CA ARG A 69 -8.21 14.59 -2.63
C ARG A 69 -8.81 13.71 -1.52
N LEU A 70 -8.05 12.73 -1.07
CA LEU A 70 -8.39 11.85 0.06
C LEU A 70 -7.17 11.73 0.97
N PRO A 71 -7.37 11.51 2.28
CA PRO A 71 -6.24 11.17 3.15
C PRO A 71 -5.56 9.91 2.67
N LEU A 72 -4.22 9.90 2.69
CA LEU A 72 -3.40 8.73 2.38
C LEU A 72 -2.69 8.30 3.66
N PHE A 73 -2.89 7.05 4.04
CA PHE A 73 -2.23 6.44 5.20
C PHE A 73 -1.20 5.44 4.68
N HIS A 74 0.07 5.78 4.78
CA HIS A 74 1.18 4.95 4.30
C HIS A 74 1.84 4.26 5.48
N LEU A 75 1.66 2.94 5.56
CA LEU A 75 2.21 2.10 6.63
C LEU A 75 3.36 1.26 6.10
N ASP A 76 4.41 1.11 6.93
CA ASP A 76 5.50 0.19 6.68
C ASP A 76 5.57 -0.79 7.85
N LEU A 77 5.26 -2.05 7.59
CA LEU A 77 5.18 -3.08 8.62
C LEU A 77 6.41 -3.99 8.66
N TYR A 78 7.50 -3.57 8.03
CA TYR A 78 8.73 -4.38 7.98
C TYR A 78 9.21 -4.81 9.37
N ARG A 79 9.15 -3.90 10.35
CA ARG A 79 9.63 -4.15 11.72
C ARG A 79 8.56 -4.66 12.67
N VAL A 80 7.32 -4.78 12.23
CA VAL A 80 6.23 -5.27 13.07
C VAL A 80 6.16 -6.78 12.93
N GLU A 81 6.36 -7.49 14.03
CA GLU A 81 6.41 -8.95 14.02
C GLU A 81 5.14 -9.60 14.55
N THR A 82 4.41 -8.93 15.44
CA THR A 82 3.22 -9.48 16.07
C THR A 82 2.02 -8.56 15.95
N ARG A 83 0.84 -9.16 16.04
CA ARG A 83 -0.42 -8.42 16.08
C ARG A 83 -0.48 -7.49 17.29
N ALA A 84 0.06 -7.95 18.45
CA ALA A 84 0.10 -7.14 19.66
C ALA A 84 0.87 -5.83 19.46
N GLU A 85 2.00 -5.88 18.75
CA GLU A 85 2.76 -4.69 18.41
C GLU A 85 1.94 -3.73 17.54
N MET A 86 1.20 -4.27 16.58
CA MET A 86 0.37 -3.47 15.69
C MET A 86 -0.77 -2.79 16.45
N VAL A 87 -1.43 -3.52 17.35
CA VAL A 87 -2.50 -2.98 18.19
C VAL A 87 -1.93 -1.90 19.12
N ALA A 88 -0.78 -2.17 19.74
CA ALA A 88 -0.13 -1.20 20.64
C ALA A 88 0.26 0.09 19.92
N ALA A 89 0.60 0.00 18.62
CA ALA A 89 0.92 1.17 17.81
C ALA A 89 -0.33 1.90 17.27
N GLY A 90 -1.52 1.37 17.52
CA GLY A 90 -2.77 2.00 17.08
C GLY A 90 -3.04 1.90 15.58
N LEU A 91 -2.49 0.88 14.92
CA LEU A 91 -2.57 0.77 13.45
C LEU A 91 -3.83 0.05 12.95
N GLU A 92 -4.59 -0.62 13.81
CA GLU A 92 -5.75 -1.41 13.37
C GLU A 92 -6.82 -0.58 12.66
N GLU A 93 -7.03 0.65 13.07
CA GLU A 93 -8.06 1.51 12.48
C GLU A 93 -7.84 1.79 10.99
N TYR A 94 -6.58 1.67 10.52
CA TYR A 94 -6.26 1.90 9.11
C TYR A 94 -6.52 0.69 8.21
N PHE A 95 -6.85 -0.45 8.79
CA PHE A 95 -7.14 -1.68 8.05
C PHE A 95 -8.63 -1.92 7.83
N CYS A 96 -9.48 -1.30 8.63
CA CYS A 96 -10.91 -1.54 8.57
C CYS A 96 -11.65 -0.26 8.18
N ARG A 97 -12.08 -0.19 6.91
CA ARG A 97 -12.79 0.96 6.35
C ARG A 97 -12.15 2.30 6.71
N PRO A 98 -10.89 2.52 6.34
CA PRO A 98 -10.22 3.76 6.67
C PRO A 98 -10.96 4.96 6.08
N ASN A 99 -10.87 6.10 6.73
CA ASN A 99 -11.43 7.35 6.23
C ASN A 99 -10.44 7.99 5.24
N GLY A 100 -10.13 7.27 4.20
CA GLY A 100 -9.15 7.63 3.19
C GLY A 100 -8.66 6.36 2.50
N VAL A 101 -7.44 6.38 2.01
CA VAL A 101 -6.80 5.26 1.34
C VAL A 101 -5.60 4.80 2.17
N THR A 102 -5.57 3.53 2.51
CA THR A 102 -4.44 2.92 3.24
C THR A 102 -3.57 2.15 2.26
N VAL A 103 -2.26 2.41 2.29
CA VAL A 103 -1.26 1.64 1.54
C VAL A 103 -0.27 1.05 2.53
N ILE A 104 -0.09 -0.26 2.46
CA ILE A 104 0.73 -1.02 3.41
C ILE A 104 1.90 -1.65 2.68
N GLU A 105 3.14 -1.29 3.05
CA GLU A 105 4.33 -1.99 2.59
C GLU A 105 4.64 -3.14 3.54
N TRP A 106 5.18 -4.22 3.01
CA TRP A 106 5.47 -5.46 3.75
C TRP A 106 4.20 -6.09 4.31
N ALA A 107 3.18 -6.22 3.46
CA ALA A 107 1.85 -6.68 3.85
C ALA A 107 1.75 -8.22 3.97
N GLU A 108 2.78 -8.98 3.61
CA GLU A 108 2.76 -10.44 3.49
C GLU A 108 2.22 -11.16 4.73
N ARG A 109 2.63 -10.68 5.91
CA ARG A 109 2.26 -11.33 7.18
C ARG A 109 0.83 -11.06 7.59
N TRP A 110 0.26 -9.96 7.10
CA TRP A 110 -0.98 -9.41 7.64
C TRP A 110 -2.18 -9.61 6.74
N LEU A 111 -1.94 -9.83 5.46
CA LEU A 111 -2.97 -9.98 4.44
C LEU A 111 -3.04 -11.40 3.86
N ASP A 112 -2.42 -12.38 4.53
CA ASP A 112 -2.53 -13.78 4.18
C ASP A 112 -3.97 -14.26 4.43
N PRO A 113 -4.60 -14.99 3.50
CA PRO A 113 -5.95 -15.51 3.67
C PRO A 113 -6.17 -16.34 4.94
N VAL A 114 -5.10 -16.93 5.49
CA VAL A 114 -5.15 -17.75 6.71
C VAL A 114 -5.02 -16.89 7.97
N SER A 115 -4.62 -15.63 7.84
CA SER A 115 -4.43 -14.74 8.98
C SER A 115 -5.78 -14.19 9.44
N SER A 116 -5.97 -14.13 10.75
CA SER A 116 -7.18 -13.53 11.36
C SER A 116 -7.31 -12.04 11.03
N PHE A 117 -6.26 -11.44 10.52
CA PHE A 117 -6.22 -10.04 10.13
C PHE A 117 -7.06 -9.74 8.91
N GLU A 118 -7.14 -10.69 7.98
CA GLU A 118 -7.92 -10.53 6.76
C GLU A 118 -9.41 -10.38 7.06
N SER A 119 -9.89 -11.00 8.13
CA SER A 119 -11.29 -10.83 8.54
C SER A 119 -11.59 -9.41 9.01
N GLN A 120 -10.59 -8.68 9.52
CA GLN A 120 -10.74 -7.28 9.91
C GLN A 120 -10.77 -6.34 8.70
N VAL A 121 -10.08 -6.73 7.63
CA VAL A 121 -10.07 -5.98 6.38
C VAL A 121 -11.29 -6.32 5.52
N ALA A 122 -12.05 -7.35 5.90
CA ALA A 122 -13.16 -7.88 5.10
C ALA A 122 -14.26 -6.85 4.78
N GLY A 123 -14.39 -5.77 5.55
CA GLY A 123 -15.32 -4.68 5.27
C GLY A 123 -14.78 -3.63 4.31
N SER A 124 -13.52 -3.73 3.92
CA SER A 124 -12.84 -2.77 3.04
C SER A 124 -12.61 -3.38 1.67
N ARG A 125 -12.45 -2.52 0.66
CA ARG A 125 -11.98 -2.97 -0.64
C ARG A 125 -10.47 -3.15 -0.56
N LEU A 126 -10.01 -4.38 -0.68
CA LEU A 126 -8.61 -4.75 -0.56
C LEU A 126 -8.01 -5.06 -1.93
N ARG A 127 -6.90 -4.41 -2.25
CA ARG A 127 -6.08 -4.77 -3.41
C ARG A 127 -4.76 -5.34 -2.89
N ARG A 128 -4.52 -6.61 -3.15
CA ARG A 128 -3.24 -7.25 -2.86
C ARG A 128 -2.35 -7.12 -4.08
N VAL A 129 -1.17 -6.57 -3.88
CA VAL A 129 -0.22 -6.29 -4.97
C VAL A 129 1.09 -7.00 -4.70
N ARG A 130 1.59 -7.68 -5.72
CA ARG A 130 2.91 -8.32 -5.67
C ARG A 130 3.81 -7.68 -6.71
N LEU A 131 4.97 -7.22 -6.28
CA LEU A 131 6.00 -6.66 -7.14
C LEU A 131 7.19 -7.62 -7.18
N GLU A 132 7.60 -8.01 -8.39
CA GLU A 132 8.71 -8.92 -8.61
C GLU A 132 9.77 -8.25 -9.48
N VAL A 133 11.04 -8.39 -9.08
CA VAL A 133 12.18 -7.89 -9.86
C VAL A 133 12.42 -8.89 -10.99
N LEU A 134 12.35 -8.44 -12.24
CA LEU A 134 12.65 -9.27 -13.42
C LEU A 134 14.06 -8.97 -13.93
N SER A 135 14.50 -7.73 -13.85
CA SER A 135 15.82 -7.27 -14.25
C SER A 135 16.13 -5.97 -13.52
N ASP A 136 17.26 -5.34 -13.82
CA ASP A 136 17.63 -4.06 -13.20
C ASP A 136 16.58 -2.97 -13.46
N THR A 137 15.86 -3.04 -14.59
CA THR A 137 14.90 -2.02 -14.98
C THR A 137 13.46 -2.51 -14.99
N GLN A 138 13.23 -3.83 -15.03
CA GLN A 138 11.89 -4.38 -15.21
C GLN A 138 11.32 -4.96 -13.94
N ARG A 139 10.03 -4.75 -13.75
CA ARG A 139 9.25 -5.29 -12.62
C ARG A 139 7.96 -5.91 -13.15
N ARG A 140 7.59 -7.04 -12.56
CA ARG A 140 6.26 -7.62 -12.76
C ARG A 140 5.37 -7.21 -11.60
N ILE A 141 4.23 -6.61 -11.92
CA ILE A 141 3.27 -6.17 -10.92
C ILE A 141 1.97 -6.93 -11.17
N THR A 142 1.59 -7.77 -10.22
CA THR A 142 0.32 -8.50 -10.25
C THR A 142 -0.53 -8.04 -9.08
N TYR A 143 -1.85 -7.99 -9.28
CA TYR A 143 -2.74 -7.61 -8.20
C TYR A 143 -4.06 -8.36 -8.28
N GLU A 144 -4.69 -8.49 -7.12
CA GLU A 144 -5.97 -9.17 -6.95
C GLU A 144 -6.84 -8.33 -6.02
N ASP A 145 -8.07 -8.06 -6.45
CA ASP A 145 -9.03 -7.28 -5.67
C ASP A 145 -9.99 -8.20 -4.94
N SER A 146 -10.36 -7.82 -3.71
CA SER A 146 -11.38 -8.50 -2.92
C SER A 146 -12.14 -7.48 -2.07
N GLY A 147 -13.33 -7.89 -1.57
CA GLY A 147 -14.18 -7.04 -0.77
C GLY A 147 -15.27 -6.35 -1.59
N PRO A 148 -16.09 -5.55 -0.93
CA PRO A 148 -17.23 -4.88 -1.59
C PRO A 148 -16.85 -3.88 -2.64
#